data_8f57e92a98fa7a3526592393fa2d0103
#
_entry.id   8f57e92a98fa7a3526592393fa2d0103
#
_cell.length_a   1.000
_cell.length_b   1.000
_cell.length_c   1.000
_cell.angle_alpha   90.00
_cell.angle_beta   90.00
_cell.angle_gamma   90.00
#
_symmetry.space_group_name_H-M   'P 1'
#
loop_
_entity.id
_entity.type
_entity.pdbx_description
1 polymer ?
#
loop_
_entity_poly.entity_id
_entity_poly.type
_entity_poly.pdbx_seq_one_letter_code
_entity_poly.pdbx_strand_id
1 'polypeptide(L)'
;MIRAAPIFAIAATAWLAAVGHDTWSDWVASTKLPPLTLETSVEVKDRNGTLLRAYTVGNGRWRLAVTSRDVDPDYINLLINYEDKRFRAHRGVDLWAMLRAVKQAAVNGRVISGGSTLTMQVARLLEDSGTGAMRGKIRQMRVAWALERRLSKDQILDLFDK
;
A
#
# COMPACT_ATOMS: atom_id res chain seq x y z
N MET A 1 43.73 9.65 27.19
CA MET A 1 43.77 8.97 25.88
C MET A 1 42.33 8.61 25.49
N ILE A 2 41.73 9.30 24.52
CA ILE A 2 40.40 8.96 23.98
C ILE A 2 40.59 7.64 23.22
N ARG A 3 39.86 6.60 23.62
CA ARG A 3 39.90 5.32 22.91
C ARG A 3 39.30 5.49 21.54
N ALA A 4 40.09 5.42 20.48
CA ALA A 4 39.66 5.60 19.09
C ALA A 4 38.66 4.52 18.62
N ALA A 5 38.72 3.33 19.20
CA ALA A 5 37.88 2.20 18.86
C ALA A 5 36.35 2.47 18.83
N PRO A 6 35.72 3.17 19.80
CA PRO A 6 34.30 3.45 19.75
C PRO A 6 33.93 4.44 18.63
N ILE A 7 34.83 5.37 18.29
CA ILE A 7 34.60 6.33 17.20
C ILE A 7 34.56 5.60 15.86
N PHE A 8 35.50 4.69 15.61
CA PHE A 8 35.51 3.86 14.41
C PHE A 8 34.29 2.94 14.32
N ALA A 9 33.86 2.36 15.44
CA ALA A 9 32.66 1.53 15.47
C ALA A 9 31.40 2.32 15.10
N ILE A 10 31.22 3.52 15.67
CA ILE A 10 30.09 4.40 15.36
C ILE A 10 30.13 4.83 13.88
N ALA A 11 31.32 5.24 13.37
CA ALA A 11 31.47 5.63 11.97
C ALA A 11 31.16 4.47 11.01
N ALA A 12 31.66 3.26 11.31
CA ALA A 12 31.37 2.07 10.51
C ALA A 12 29.87 1.72 10.51
N THR A 13 29.22 1.78 11.69
CA THR A 13 27.78 1.55 11.81
C THR A 13 26.97 2.58 11.02
N ALA A 14 27.34 3.86 11.11
CA ALA A 14 26.69 4.94 10.36
C ALA A 14 26.86 4.75 8.85
N TRP A 15 28.07 4.38 8.42
CA TRP A 15 28.37 4.09 7.02
C TRP A 15 27.56 2.91 6.49
N LEU A 16 27.52 1.79 7.22
CA LEU A 16 26.71 0.63 6.84
C LEU A 16 25.22 0.95 6.79
N ALA A 17 24.73 1.77 7.73
CA ALA A 17 23.34 2.23 7.72
C ALA A 17 23.04 3.11 6.49
N ALA A 18 23.97 4.00 6.12
CA ALA A 18 23.84 4.85 4.93
C ALA A 18 23.83 4.01 3.64
N VAL A 19 24.79 3.10 3.47
CA VAL A 19 24.84 2.19 2.32
C VAL A 19 23.59 1.31 2.23
N GLY A 20 23.12 0.78 3.36
CA GLY A 20 21.90 0.00 3.43
C GLY A 20 20.66 0.81 3.04
N HIS A 21 20.58 2.07 3.51
CA HIS A 21 19.51 2.98 3.15
C HIS A 21 19.51 3.31 1.64
N ASP A 22 20.68 3.61 1.07
CA ASP A 22 20.82 3.97 -0.33
C ASP A 22 20.47 2.79 -1.23
N THR A 23 20.99 1.59 -0.92
CA THR A 23 20.67 0.35 -1.63
C THR A 23 19.16 0.07 -1.61
N TRP A 24 18.54 0.23 -0.43
CA TRP A 24 17.09 0.07 -0.31
C TRP A 24 16.33 1.14 -1.10
N SER A 25 16.80 2.39 -1.03
CA SER A 25 16.19 3.50 -1.76
C SER A 25 16.23 3.28 -3.27
N ASP A 26 17.37 2.86 -3.80
CA ASP A 26 17.56 2.54 -5.22
C ASP A 26 16.70 1.34 -5.65
N TRP A 27 16.65 0.32 -4.80
CA TRP A 27 15.81 -0.84 -5.06
C TRP A 27 14.32 -0.47 -5.13
N VAL A 28 13.83 0.44 -4.28
CA VAL A 28 12.46 0.95 -4.36
C VAL A 28 12.28 1.87 -5.57
N ALA A 29 13.23 2.77 -5.84
CA ALA A 29 13.18 3.73 -6.95
C ALA A 29 13.15 3.04 -8.32
N SER A 30 13.86 1.92 -8.46
CA SER A 30 13.90 1.11 -9.69
C SER A 30 12.63 0.27 -9.91
N THR A 31 11.62 0.40 -9.03
CA THR A 31 10.34 -0.31 -9.19
C THR A 31 9.58 0.23 -10.39
N LYS A 32 9.32 -0.62 -11.37
CA LYS A 32 8.38 -0.32 -12.45
C LYS A 32 6.97 -0.43 -11.87
N LEU A 33 6.30 0.71 -11.73
CA LEU A 33 4.89 0.71 -11.32
C LEU A 33 4.02 0.20 -12.46
N PRO A 34 2.97 -0.58 -12.15
CA PRO A 34 1.93 -0.92 -13.10
C PRO A 34 1.18 0.36 -13.54
N PRO A 35 0.40 0.31 -14.62
CA PRO A 35 -0.48 1.41 -14.98
C PRO A 35 -1.36 1.80 -13.78
N LEU A 36 -1.38 3.09 -13.46
CA LEU A 36 -2.19 3.62 -12.34
C LEU A 36 -3.67 3.84 -12.73
N THR A 37 -4.00 3.55 -13.99
CA THR A 37 -5.36 3.61 -14.51
C THR A 37 -6.00 2.24 -14.40
N LEU A 38 -7.04 2.13 -13.60
CA LEU A 38 -7.92 0.96 -13.60
C LEU A 38 -8.99 1.13 -14.67
N GLU A 39 -9.32 0.03 -15.37
CA GLU A 39 -10.47 0.00 -16.26
C GLU A 39 -11.73 0.27 -15.44
N THR A 40 -12.50 1.28 -15.84
CA THR A 40 -13.77 1.65 -15.19
C THR A 40 -14.95 1.22 -16.03
N SER A 41 -16.06 0.99 -15.38
CA SER A 41 -17.36 0.68 -15.99
C SER A 41 -17.83 1.82 -16.90
N VAL A 42 -18.40 1.47 -18.03
CA VAL A 42 -19.12 2.44 -18.86
C VAL A 42 -20.45 2.76 -18.20
N GLU A 43 -20.67 4.02 -17.90
CA GLU A 43 -21.90 4.51 -17.31
C GLU A 43 -22.78 5.18 -18.39
N VAL A 44 -24.06 4.85 -18.43
CA VAL A 44 -25.07 5.54 -19.21
C VAL A 44 -25.88 6.39 -18.24
N LYS A 45 -25.86 7.71 -18.47
CA LYS A 45 -26.57 8.69 -17.66
C LYS A 45 -27.61 9.43 -18.49
N ASP A 46 -28.68 9.88 -17.84
CA ASP A 46 -29.66 10.76 -18.46
C ASP A 46 -29.11 12.19 -18.59
N ARG A 47 -29.91 13.08 -19.18
CA ARG A 47 -29.55 14.50 -19.36
C ARG A 47 -29.30 15.25 -18.04
N ASN A 48 -29.77 14.73 -16.93
CA ASN A 48 -29.65 15.32 -15.60
C ASN A 48 -28.50 14.68 -14.80
N GLY A 49 -27.75 13.73 -15.39
CA GLY A 49 -26.65 13.02 -14.73
C GLY A 49 -27.08 11.81 -13.91
N THR A 50 -28.37 11.44 -13.90
CA THR A 50 -28.85 10.26 -13.18
C THR A 50 -28.38 9.00 -13.87
N LEU A 51 -27.77 8.08 -13.11
CA LEU A 51 -27.30 6.81 -13.64
C LEU A 51 -28.48 5.94 -14.10
N LEU A 52 -28.53 5.64 -15.40
CA LEU A 52 -29.50 4.73 -15.99
C LEU A 52 -28.99 3.30 -16.04
N ARG A 53 -27.73 3.12 -16.38
CA ARG A 53 -27.09 1.78 -16.46
C ARG A 53 -25.59 1.89 -16.30
N ALA A 54 -24.99 0.91 -15.62
CA ALA A 54 -23.56 0.67 -15.62
C ALA A 54 -23.26 -0.70 -16.25
N TYR A 55 -22.22 -0.76 -17.09
CA TYR A 55 -21.75 -2.02 -17.67
C TYR A 55 -20.53 -2.51 -16.87
N THR A 56 -20.43 -3.82 -16.68
CA THR A 56 -19.29 -4.41 -16.01
C THR A 56 -18.02 -4.30 -16.83
N VAL A 57 -16.86 -4.22 -16.16
CA VAL A 57 -15.55 -4.39 -16.81
C VAL A 57 -15.31 -5.85 -17.18
N GLY A 58 -14.25 -6.13 -17.95
CA GLY A 58 -14.00 -7.44 -18.55
C GLY A 58 -14.01 -8.65 -17.58
N ASN A 59 -13.81 -8.42 -16.28
CA ASN A 59 -13.88 -9.46 -15.24
C ASN A 59 -15.27 -9.59 -14.57
N GLY A 60 -16.31 -9.00 -15.13
CA GLY A 60 -17.67 -9.06 -14.62
C GLY A 60 -17.98 -8.20 -13.39
N ARG A 61 -17.09 -7.31 -13.01
CA ARG A 61 -17.25 -6.40 -11.86
C ARG A 61 -17.70 -5.02 -12.31
N TRP A 62 -18.42 -4.32 -11.46
CA TRP A 62 -18.65 -2.89 -11.60
C TRP A 62 -17.50 -2.13 -10.94
N ARG A 63 -16.93 -1.18 -11.66
CA ARG A 63 -15.92 -0.24 -11.18
C ARG A 63 -16.32 1.16 -11.61
N LEU A 64 -17.07 1.83 -10.77
CA LEU A 64 -17.51 3.20 -11.06
C LEU A 64 -16.32 4.17 -10.89
N ALA A 65 -16.28 5.20 -11.73
CA ALA A 65 -15.27 6.25 -11.67
C ALA A 65 -15.59 7.20 -10.52
N VAL A 66 -15.26 6.82 -9.30
CA VAL A 66 -15.42 7.63 -8.09
C VAL A 66 -14.07 8.06 -7.54
N THR A 67 -14.04 9.18 -6.81
CA THR A 67 -12.91 9.61 -6.00
C THR A 67 -13.28 9.56 -4.53
N SER A 68 -12.29 9.56 -3.64
CA SER A 68 -12.52 9.60 -2.19
C SER A 68 -13.34 10.81 -1.72
N ARG A 69 -13.46 11.86 -2.57
CA ARG A 69 -14.30 13.05 -2.30
C ARG A 69 -15.78 12.83 -2.62
N ASP A 70 -16.07 11.86 -3.46
CA ASP A 70 -17.44 11.50 -3.87
C ASP A 70 -18.04 10.47 -2.90
N VAL A 71 -17.23 9.94 -2.00
CA VAL A 71 -17.60 8.90 -1.02
C VAL A 71 -17.86 9.54 0.34
N ASP A 72 -18.81 9.01 1.08
CA ASP A 72 -19.13 9.47 2.43
C ASP A 72 -17.87 9.45 3.32
N PRO A 73 -17.52 10.58 3.98
CA PRO A 73 -16.36 10.65 4.86
C PRO A 73 -16.39 9.63 6.00
N ASP A 74 -17.55 9.26 6.50
CA ASP A 74 -17.68 8.25 7.56
C ASP A 74 -17.32 6.86 7.06
N TYR A 75 -17.66 6.54 5.80
CA TYR A 75 -17.22 5.30 5.16
C TYR A 75 -15.69 5.26 5.03
N ILE A 76 -15.06 6.33 4.54
CA ILE A 76 -13.59 6.42 4.41
C ILE A 76 -12.92 6.27 5.78
N ASN A 77 -13.46 6.92 6.82
CA ASN A 77 -12.94 6.79 8.18
C ASN A 77 -13.10 5.36 8.71
N LEU A 78 -14.24 4.71 8.46
CA LEU A 78 -14.48 3.33 8.85
C LEU A 78 -13.52 2.37 8.13
N LEU A 79 -13.36 2.54 6.82
CA LEU A 79 -12.43 1.77 5.99
C LEU A 79 -11.00 1.84 6.53
N ILE A 80 -10.50 3.06 6.76
CA ILE A 80 -9.15 3.29 7.32
C ILE A 80 -9.03 2.64 8.71
N ASN A 81 -10.03 2.81 9.57
CA ASN A 81 -10.00 2.26 10.93
C ASN A 81 -10.06 0.73 10.95
N TYR A 82 -10.71 0.12 9.98
CA TYR A 82 -10.85 -1.33 9.90
C TYR A 82 -9.63 -1.99 9.22
N GLU A 83 -9.24 -1.47 8.07
CA GLU A 83 -8.19 -2.06 7.24
C GLU A 83 -6.77 -1.63 7.65
N ASP A 84 -6.61 -0.34 8.00
CA ASP A 84 -5.27 0.23 8.21
C ASP A 84 -5.32 1.46 9.12
N LYS A 85 -5.49 1.26 10.42
CA LYS A 85 -5.62 2.34 11.42
C LYS A 85 -4.51 3.40 11.37
N ARG A 86 -3.35 3.03 10.86
CA ARG A 86 -2.18 3.90 10.78
C ARG A 86 -1.88 4.37 9.36
N PHE A 87 -2.84 4.22 8.46
CA PHE A 87 -2.68 4.55 7.04
C PHE A 87 -2.00 5.90 6.80
N ARG A 88 -2.43 6.95 7.50
CA ARG A 88 -1.88 8.30 7.33
C ARG A 88 -0.51 8.51 8.01
N ALA A 89 -0.06 7.55 8.84
CA ALA A 89 1.18 7.68 9.62
C ALA A 89 2.38 6.92 9.02
N HIS A 90 2.15 5.87 8.23
CA HIS A 90 3.24 5.11 7.60
C HIS A 90 3.39 5.46 6.12
N ARG A 91 4.49 5.00 5.49
CA ARG A 91 4.81 5.21 4.08
C ARG A 91 4.73 3.91 3.29
N GLY A 92 3.50 3.42 3.08
CA GLY A 92 3.21 2.23 2.25
C GLY A 92 3.16 0.92 3.03
N VAL A 93 4.04 0.72 3.99
CA VAL A 93 4.09 -0.48 4.82
C VAL A 93 4.11 -0.10 6.29
N ASP A 94 3.25 -0.69 7.09
CA ASP A 94 3.25 -0.54 8.55
C ASP A 94 4.08 -1.67 9.20
N LEU A 95 5.37 -1.39 9.44
CA LEU A 95 6.28 -2.35 10.06
C LEU A 95 5.84 -2.75 11.47
N TRP A 96 5.23 -1.83 12.24
CA TRP A 96 4.71 -2.14 13.57
C TRP A 96 3.51 -3.08 13.53
N ALA A 97 2.59 -2.87 12.59
CA ALA A 97 1.47 -3.79 12.38
C ALA A 97 1.96 -5.17 11.94
N MET A 98 2.96 -5.23 11.04
CA MET A 98 3.58 -6.49 10.62
C MET A 98 4.25 -7.23 11.79
N LEU A 99 5.05 -6.52 12.60
CA LEU A 99 5.72 -7.12 13.76
C LEU A 99 4.70 -7.66 14.78
N ARG A 100 3.65 -6.88 15.04
CA ARG A 100 2.53 -7.31 15.88
C ARG A 100 1.86 -8.56 15.34
N ALA A 101 1.58 -8.61 14.02
CA ALA A 101 0.95 -9.76 13.37
C ALA A 101 1.80 -11.02 13.47
N VAL A 102 3.11 -10.89 13.24
CA VAL A 102 4.09 -12.00 13.40
C VAL A 102 4.12 -12.49 14.84
N LYS A 103 4.23 -11.57 15.83
CA LYS A 103 4.20 -11.92 17.25
C LYS A 103 2.91 -12.68 17.62
N GLN A 104 1.76 -12.19 17.18
CA GLN A 104 0.47 -12.82 17.46
C GLN A 104 0.39 -14.22 16.82
N ALA A 105 0.85 -14.37 15.58
CA ALA A 105 0.89 -15.67 14.91
C ALA A 105 1.81 -16.67 15.64
N ALA A 106 2.98 -16.23 16.10
CA ALA A 106 3.92 -17.06 16.85
C ALA A 106 3.34 -17.52 18.21
N VAL A 107 2.65 -16.61 18.92
CA VAL A 107 2.07 -16.93 20.24
C VAL A 107 0.84 -17.83 20.12
N ASN A 108 0.01 -17.61 19.11
CA ASN A 108 -1.29 -18.29 19.01
C ASN A 108 -1.30 -19.46 18.01
N GLY A 109 -0.17 -19.74 17.35
CA GLY A 109 -0.06 -20.80 16.34
C GLY A 109 -0.89 -20.59 15.07
N ARG A 110 -1.54 -19.43 14.92
CA ARG A 110 -2.37 -19.08 13.76
C ARG A 110 -2.33 -17.58 13.48
N VAL A 111 -2.58 -17.20 12.24
CA VAL A 111 -2.69 -15.79 11.82
C VAL A 111 -4.01 -15.24 12.36
N ILE A 112 -3.94 -14.27 13.27
CA ILE A 112 -5.10 -13.60 13.89
C ILE A 112 -5.35 -12.25 13.26
N SER A 113 -4.30 -11.51 12.87
CA SER A 113 -4.41 -10.18 12.26
C SER A 113 -3.57 -10.07 11.01
N GLY A 114 -4.06 -9.31 10.03
CA GLY A 114 -3.30 -8.97 8.83
C GLY A 114 -2.27 -7.87 9.10
N GLY A 115 -1.07 -8.01 8.55
CA GLY A 115 -0.07 -6.95 8.51
C GLY A 115 -0.04 -6.21 7.17
N SER A 116 -1.09 -6.34 6.35
CA SER A 116 -1.18 -5.68 5.05
C SER A 116 -1.79 -4.29 5.23
N THR A 117 -1.23 -3.30 4.56
CA THR A 117 -1.75 -1.93 4.52
C THR A 117 -2.69 -1.73 3.34
N LEU A 118 -3.49 -0.65 3.36
CA LEU A 118 -4.30 -0.23 2.20
C LEU A 118 -3.44 -0.05 0.95
N THR A 119 -2.27 0.58 1.08
CA THR A 119 -1.33 0.76 -0.05
C THR A 119 -0.84 -0.58 -0.62
N MET A 120 -0.61 -1.59 0.22
CA MET A 120 -0.25 -2.94 -0.24
C MET A 120 -1.42 -3.64 -0.94
N GLN A 121 -2.65 -3.35 -0.55
CA GLN A 121 -3.85 -3.86 -1.22
C GLN A 121 -4.01 -3.20 -2.59
N VAL A 122 -3.81 -1.88 -2.70
CA VAL A 122 -3.75 -1.16 -4.00
C VAL A 122 -2.67 -1.75 -4.89
N ALA A 123 -1.46 -1.98 -4.36
CA ALA A 123 -0.38 -2.60 -5.12
C ALA A 123 -0.80 -3.96 -5.72
N ARG A 124 -1.51 -4.77 -4.94
CA ARG A 124 -2.06 -6.06 -5.39
C ARG A 124 -3.12 -5.91 -6.47
N LEU A 125 -4.02 -4.92 -6.33
CA LEU A 125 -5.07 -4.65 -7.32
C LEU A 125 -4.50 -4.22 -8.66
N LEU A 126 -3.50 -3.33 -8.63
CA LEU A 126 -2.84 -2.82 -9.83
C LEU A 126 -2.02 -3.88 -10.58
N GLU A 127 -1.44 -4.83 -9.85
CA GLU A 127 -0.60 -5.88 -10.46
C GLU A 127 -1.38 -7.15 -10.83
N ASP A 128 -2.68 -7.23 -10.48
CA ASP A 128 -3.48 -8.46 -10.56
C ASP A 128 -2.72 -9.69 -9.99
N SER A 129 -1.89 -9.41 -8.98
CA SER A 129 -1.01 -10.41 -8.39
C SER A 129 -1.78 -11.21 -7.34
N GLY A 130 -1.79 -12.53 -7.52
CA GLY A 130 -2.41 -13.47 -6.59
C GLY A 130 -1.88 -13.34 -5.15
N THR A 131 -2.65 -13.82 -4.21
CA THR A 131 -2.30 -13.89 -2.79
C THR A 131 -1.56 -15.19 -2.47
N GLY A 132 -0.56 -15.15 -1.61
CA GLY A 132 -0.16 -16.34 -0.88
C GLY A 132 1.32 -16.73 -0.89
N ALA A 133 2.12 -16.31 -1.86
CA ALA A 133 3.55 -16.57 -1.81
C ALA A 133 4.31 -15.44 -1.12
N MET A 134 5.32 -15.75 -0.30
CA MET A 134 6.18 -14.76 0.37
C MET A 134 6.80 -13.78 -0.64
N ARG A 135 7.18 -14.27 -1.84
CA ARG A 135 7.70 -13.42 -2.93
C ARG A 135 6.67 -12.36 -3.36
N GLY A 136 5.40 -12.74 -3.49
CA GLY A 136 4.32 -11.81 -3.80
C GLY A 136 4.16 -10.73 -2.72
N LYS A 137 4.33 -11.12 -1.45
CA LYS A 137 4.25 -10.17 -0.33
C LYS A 137 5.38 -9.14 -0.35
N ILE A 138 6.62 -9.58 -0.58
CA ILE A 138 7.78 -8.67 -0.72
C ILE A 138 7.57 -7.73 -1.92
N ARG A 139 7.04 -8.24 -3.03
CA ARG A 139 6.74 -7.41 -4.21
C ARG A 139 5.67 -6.36 -3.90
N GLN A 140 4.57 -6.75 -3.23
CA GLN A 140 3.53 -5.82 -2.79
C GLN A 140 4.09 -4.71 -1.88
N MET A 141 4.97 -5.06 -0.93
CA MET A 141 5.65 -4.09 -0.08
C MET A 141 6.50 -3.10 -0.90
N ARG A 142 7.29 -3.63 -1.84
CA ARG A 142 8.14 -2.82 -2.72
C ARG A 142 7.30 -1.84 -3.56
N VAL A 143 6.23 -2.33 -4.17
CA VAL A 143 5.30 -1.50 -4.97
C VAL A 143 4.60 -0.48 -4.07
N ALA A 144 4.18 -0.86 -2.85
CA ALA A 144 3.56 0.05 -1.90
C ALA A 144 4.51 1.21 -1.52
N TRP A 145 5.78 0.94 -1.25
CA TRP A 145 6.78 2.00 -1.02
C TRP A 145 6.98 2.88 -2.25
N ALA A 146 6.99 2.31 -3.45
CA ALA A 146 7.15 3.06 -4.68
C ALA A 146 5.92 3.93 -5.00
N LEU A 147 4.71 3.45 -4.70
CA LEU A 147 3.47 4.22 -4.82
C LEU A 147 3.50 5.44 -3.90
N GLU A 148 3.82 5.26 -2.62
CA GLU A 148 3.86 6.34 -1.62
C GLU A 148 4.97 7.39 -1.85
N ARG A 149 5.92 7.11 -2.73
CA ARG A 149 6.88 8.10 -3.21
C ARG A 149 6.33 9.01 -4.32
N ARG A 150 5.26 8.58 -4.98
CA ARG A 150 4.70 9.26 -6.16
C ARG A 150 3.29 9.78 -5.97
N LEU A 151 2.54 9.18 -5.05
CA LEU A 151 1.12 9.46 -4.82
C LEU A 151 0.91 9.94 -3.38
N SER A 152 -0.04 10.85 -3.22
CA SER A 152 -0.56 11.22 -1.91
C SER A 152 -1.46 10.12 -1.35
N LYS A 153 -1.73 10.18 -0.03
CA LYS A 153 -2.65 9.26 0.63
C LYS A 153 -4.06 9.28 0.02
N ASP A 154 -4.54 10.45 -0.36
CA ASP A 154 -5.86 10.59 -0.96
C ASP A 154 -5.89 9.98 -2.37
N GLN A 155 -4.82 10.16 -3.18
CA GLN A 155 -4.69 9.49 -4.47
C GLN A 155 -4.62 7.96 -4.34
N ILE A 156 -4.03 7.44 -3.26
CA ILE A 156 -4.01 5.99 -2.99
C ILE A 156 -5.40 5.49 -2.61
N LEU A 157 -6.17 6.25 -1.82
CA LEU A 157 -7.59 5.95 -1.54
C LEU A 157 -8.42 5.96 -2.83
N ASP A 158 -8.23 6.95 -3.70
CA ASP A 158 -8.91 7.01 -5.00
C ASP A 158 -8.65 5.78 -5.88
N LEU A 159 -7.48 5.14 -5.75
CA LEU A 159 -7.16 3.89 -6.44
C LEU A 159 -7.77 2.66 -5.75
N PHE A 160 -8.00 2.73 -4.45
CA PHE A 160 -8.60 1.65 -3.68
C PHE A 160 -10.12 1.57 -3.89
N ASP A 161 -10.78 2.72 -3.97
CA ASP A 161 -12.24 2.85 -4.09
C ASP A 161 -12.77 2.57 -5.52
N LYS A 162 -11.88 2.37 -6.50
CA LYS A 162 -12.20 1.97 -7.88
C LYS A 162 -12.23 0.45 -8.01
#